data_ced84583543d56d6fc986380f8145fd1
#
_entry.id   ced84583543d56d6fc986380f8145fd1
#
_cell.length_a   1.000
_cell.length_b   1.000
_cell.length_c   1.000
_cell.angle_alpha   90.00
_cell.angle_beta   90.00
_cell.angle_gamma   90.00
#
_symmetry.space_group_name_H-M   'P 1'
#
loop_
_entity.id
_entity.type
_entity.pdbx_description
1 polymer ?
#
loop_
_entity_poly.entity_id
_entity_poly.type
_entity_poly.pdbx_seq_one_letter_code
_entity_poly.pdbx_strand_id
1 'polypeptide(L)'
;MMITYTQEELSSIVHAFAFPGTITDWTPHGNGHINDTFLVRSTENGVLRKSILQRMNRTVFHNPTELMQNIAQVTSFLRKKITAAGGDPFRETLNLIPTTDDAWFFVDERGEFWRAFLFISDASCYDAVTDPKLFYETGNAFGRFQQMLSDFPSASLFETIPDFHNTPLRYQALLQAAQADPKGRLKNVSDEMAFFLDHADDYGVAERMKASGELPLRVTHNDTKLNNIMIDDKTGEGICVIDLDTIMPGLSIFDFGDSIRFGANTAAEDEQDVSKVSLSLPLFESYTKGFLAGCAGSLTRAEVEMLPMGAKLMTLECGIRFLADYLMGDTYFKTAYPEHNLVRERTQIALVADMEEKWGEMENIVARASFSH
;
A
#
# COMPACT_ATOMS: atom_id res chain seq x y z
N MET A 1 -20.94 -0.27 3.24
CA MET A 1 -22.02 0.73 3.04
C MET A 1 -21.53 2.05 3.58
N MET A 2 -21.60 3.16 2.82
CA MET A 2 -21.27 4.47 3.40
C MET A 2 -22.28 4.79 4.49
N ILE A 3 -21.79 5.06 5.69
CA ILE A 3 -22.64 5.50 6.80
C ILE A 3 -22.93 6.99 6.56
N THR A 4 -24.19 7.35 6.48
CA THR A 4 -24.58 8.75 6.32
C THR A 4 -24.66 9.41 7.69
N TYR A 5 -23.92 10.49 7.88
CA TYR A 5 -23.92 11.34 9.07
C TYR A 5 -24.71 12.62 8.84
N THR A 6 -25.45 13.06 9.84
CA THR A 6 -26.07 14.39 9.84
C THR A 6 -25.00 15.46 10.05
N GLN A 7 -25.33 16.71 9.73
CA GLN A 7 -24.41 17.85 9.99
C GLN A 7 -24.11 18.02 11.49
N GLU A 8 -25.08 17.73 12.35
CA GLU A 8 -24.91 17.83 13.81
C GLU A 8 -23.94 16.75 14.34
N GLU A 9 -24.08 15.50 13.88
CA GLU A 9 -23.16 14.41 14.21
C GLU A 9 -21.74 14.71 13.73
N LEU A 10 -21.58 15.13 12.46
CA LEU A 10 -20.27 15.52 11.94
C LEU A 10 -19.66 16.71 12.70
N SER A 11 -20.49 17.68 13.09
CA SER A 11 -20.04 18.82 13.90
C SER A 11 -19.47 18.35 15.24
N SER A 12 -20.16 17.43 15.93
CA SER A 12 -19.67 16.85 17.18
C SER A 12 -18.31 16.16 16.99
N ILE A 13 -18.18 15.34 15.92
CA ILE A 13 -16.96 14.61 15.63
C ILE A 13 -15.82 15.58 15.30
N VAL A 14 -16.06 16.60 14.45
CA VAL A 14 -15.06 17.58 14.08
C VAL A 14 -14.53 18.34 15.31
N HIS A 15 -15.42 18.73 16.23
CA HIS A 15 -15.04 19.45 17.45
C HIS A 15 -14.40 18.57 18.54
N ALA A 16 -14.36 17.26 18.35
CA ALA A 16 -13.63 16.36 19.24
C ALA A 16 -12.10 16.41 18.99
N PHE A 17 -11.64 17.03 17.90
CA PHE A 17 -10.21 17.13 17.56
C PHE A 17 -9.67 18.54 17.78
N ALA A 18 -8.39 18.63 18.15
CA ALA A 18 -7.66 19.88 18.37
C ALA A 18 -7.15 20.48 17.03
N PHE A 19 -8.06 20.73 16.08
CA PHE A 19 -7.69 21.39 14.83
C PHE A 19 -7.11 22.79 15.07
N PRO A 20 -6.11 23.21 14.26
CA PRO A 20 -5.52 24.53 14.42
C PRO A 20 -6.54 25.64 14.11
N GLY A 21 -6.71 26.59 15.02
CA GLY A 21 -7.57 27.77 14.85
C GLY A 21 -9.08 27.48 14.99
N THR A 22 -9.89 28.38 14.42
CA THR A 22 -11.36 28.29 14.46
C THR A 22 -11.86 27.56 13.22
N ILE A 23 -12.59 26.45 13.40
CA ILE A 23 -13.18 25.65 12.31
C ILE A 23 -14.21 26.48 11.58
N THR A 24 -14.17 26.50 10.25
CA THR A 24 -15.07 27.26 9.38
C THR A 24 -16.02 26.37 8.59
N ASP A 25 -15.53 25.25 8.07
CA ASP A 25 -16.33 24.26 7.34
C ASP A 25 -15.62 22.88 7.25
N TRP A 26 -16.39 21.88 6.79
CA TRP A 26 -15.89 20.56 6.40
C TRP A 26 -16.68 20.00 5.23
N THR A 27 -15.98 19.35 4.30
CA THR A 27 -16.57 18.79 3.08
C THR A 27 -15.97 17.41 2.78
N PRO A 28 -16.74 16.47 2.18
CA PRO A 28 -16.17 15.22 1.67
C PRO A 28 -14.96 15.50 0.78
N HIS A 29 -13.93 14.67 0.87
CA HIS A 29 -12.67 14.86 0.17
C HIS A 29 -12.08 13.55 -0.34
N GLY A 30 -11.56 13.59 -1.59
CA GLY A 30 -10.91 12.45 -2.23
C GLY A 30 -11.86 11.36 -2.72
N ASN A 31 -11.30 10.38 -3.42
CA ASN A 31 -12.02 9.24 -4.00
C ASN A 31 -11.67 7.93 -3.27
N GLY A 32 -11.20 8.01 -2.02
CA GLY A 32 -10.83 6.84 -1.23
C GLY A 32 -11.97 5.83 -1.12
N HIS A 33 -11.67 4.54 -1.36
CA HIS A 33 -12.68 3.48 -1.39
C HIS A 33 -12.87 2.77 -0.06
N ILE A 34 -11.95 2.98 0.88
CA ILE A 34 -11.91 2.26 2.17
C ILE A 34 -12.43 3.15 3.30
N ASN A 35 -11.80 4.30 3.52
CA ASN A 35 -12.14 5.25 4.59
C ASN A 35 -12.99 6.40 4.08
N ASP A 36 -13.94 6.89 4.88
CA ASP A 36 -14.64 8.14 4.56
C ASP A 36 -13.76 9.32 4.97
N THR A 37 -13.45 10.18 4.02
CA THR A 37 -12.50 11.28 4.22
C THR A 37 -13.19 12.64 4.04
N PHE A 38 -12.85 13.58 4.93
CA PHE A 38 -13.34 14.96 4.91
C PHE A 38 -12.16 15.94 4.97
N LEU A 39 -12.27 17.01 4.21
CA LEU A 39 -11.40 18.18 4.32
C LEU A 39 -12.01 19.15 5.32
N VAL A 40 -11.32 19.36 6.44
CA VAL A 40 -11.69 20.37 7.45
C VAL A 40 -10.92 21.65 7.18
N ARG A 41 -11.63 22.79 7.14
CA ARG A 41 -11.03 24.11 7.01
C ARG A 41 -11.18 24.88 8.31
N SER A 42 -10.14 25.59 8.68
CA SER A 42 -10.12 26.46 9.87
C SER A 42 -9.33 27.73 9.58
N THR A 43 -9.48 28.73 10.41
CA THR A 43 -8.75 29.99 10.32
C THR A 43 -7.96 30.22 11.61
N GLU A 44 -6.64 30.32 11.47
CA GLU A 44 -5.72 30.64 12.57
C GLU A 44 -4.95 31.93 12.27
N ASN A 45 -5.12 32.95 13.11
CA ASN A 45 -4.50 34.27 12.90
C ASN A 45 -4.76 34.88 11.51
N GLY A 46 -5.98 34.66 10.96
CA GLY A 46 -6.37 35.13 9.63
C GLY A 46 -5.84 34.27 8.45
N VAL A 47 -5.10 33.20 8.75
CA VAL A 47 -4.57 32.30 7.74
C VAL A 47 -5.47 31.04 7.65
N LEU A 48 -5.86 30.68 6.43
CA LEU A 48 -6.61 29.44 6.17
C LEU A 48 -5.72 28.22 6.46
N ARG A 49 -6.22 27.31 7.28
CA ARG A 49 -5.63 26.01 7.55
C ARG A 49 -6.51 24.91 6.97
N LYS A 50 -5.88 23.84 6.53
CA LYS A 50 -6.55 22.64 6.06
C LYS A 50 -6.11 21.43 6.88
N SER A 51 -7.03 20.50 7.11
CA SER A 51 -6.77 19.26 7.81
C SER A 51 -7.62 18.14 7.20
N ILE A 52 -7.21 16.91 7.38
CA ILE A 52 -7.96 15.73 6.95
C ILE A 52 -8.59 15.10 8.18
N LEU A 53 -9.87 14.78 8.11
CA LEU A 53 -10.60 13.97 9.06
C LEU A 53 -11.05 12.69 8.36
N GLN A 54 -10.80 11.53 8.97
CA GLN A 54 -11.14 10.23 8.38
C GLN A 54 -11.89 9.35 9.37
N ARG A 55 -12.96 8.71 8.87
CA ARG A 55 -13.58 7.57 9.55
C ARG A 55 -12.89 6.28 9.07
N MET A 56 -12.35 5.52 10.01
CA MET A 56 -11.68 4.25 9.72
C MET A 56 -12.69 3.14 9.44
N ASN A 57 -12.44 2.34 8.41
CA ASN A 57 -13.30 1.23 8.04
C ASN A 57 -13.03 -0.01 8.91
N ARG A 58 -13.87 -0.25 9.91
CA ARG A 58 -13.77 -1.39 10.84
C ARG A 58 -14.03 -2.75 10.20
N THR A 59 -14.61 -2.80 9.02
CA THR A 59 -14.79 -4.07 8.30
C THR A 59 -13.47 -4.59 7.74
N VAL A 60 -12.55 -3.67 7.42
CA VAL A 60 -11.20 -4.00 6.93
C VAL A 60 -10.22 -4.04 8.10
N PHE A 61 -10.25 -3.01 8.96
CA PHE A 61 -9.33 -2.86 10.09
C PHE A 61 -10.04 -3.23 11.40
N HIS A 62 -9.89 -4.48 11.82
CA HIS A 62 -10.62 -5.03 12.96
C HIS A 62 -10.16 -4.46 14.31
N ASN A 63 -8.93 -3.97 14.40
CA ASN A 63 -8.38 -3.35 15.61
C ASN A 63 -7.84 -1.93 15.34
N PRO A 64 -8.72 -0.91 15.23
CA PRO A 64 -8.30 0.46 14.98
C PRO A 64 -7.36 1.04 16.05
N THR A 65 -7.42 0.55 17.27
CA THR A 65 -6.53 1.00 18.36
C THR A 65 -5.08 0.61 18.08
N GLU A 66 -4.81 -0.65 17.73
CA GLU A 66 -3.46 -1.12 17.38
C GLU A 66 -2.94 -0.45 16.11
N LEU A 67 -3.81 -0.28 15.10
CA LEU A 67 -3.50 0.45 13.88
C LEU A 67 -3.05 1.88 14.21
N MET A 68 -3.79 2.61 15.02
CA MET A 68 -3.42 3.99 15.40
C MET A 68 -2.16 4.05 16.24
N GLN A 69 -1.88 3.03 17.07
CA GLN A 69 -0.62 2.93 17.80
C GLN A 69 0.57 2.75 16.84
N ASN A 70 0.45 1.89 15.81
CA ASN A 70 1.47 1.75 14.79
C ASN A 70 1.74 3.08 14.07
N ILE A 71 0.69 3.73 13.58
CA ILE A 71 0.80 5.03 12.89
C ILE A 71 1.47 6.07 13.78
N ALA A 72 1.05 6.20 15.03
CA ALA A 72 1.59 7.19 15.95
C ALA A 72 3.09 6.93 16.25
N GLN A 73 3.48 5.68 16.47
CA GLN A 73 4.88 5.31 16.71
C GLN A 73 5.75 5.63 15.49
N VAL A 74 5.33 5.18 14.30
CA VAL A 74 6.10 5.34 13.06
C VAL A 74 6.20 6.82 12.68
N THR A 75 5.10 7.57 12.68
CA THR A 75 5.14 8.99 12.32
C THR A 75 5.95 9.82 13.32
N SER A 76 5.87 9.50 14.62
CA SER A 76 6.71 10.16 15.64
C SER A 76 8.20 9.88 15.43
N PHE A 77 8.56 8.65 15.04
CA PHE A 77 9.93 8.28 14.75
C PHE A 77 10.44 9.00 13.48
N LEU A 78 9.67 8.99 12.41
CA LEU A 78 9.98 9.67 11.16
C LEU A 78 10.19 11.17 11.37
N ARG A 79 9.29 11.84 12.12
CA ARG A 79 9.44 13.26 12.45
C ARG A 79 10.78 13.59 13.09
N LYS A 80 11.25 12.76 14.02
CA LYS A 80 12.56 12.95 14.68
C LYS A 80 13.71 12.80 13.67
N LYS A 81 13.65 11.78 12.81
CA LYS A 81 14.66 11.52 11.78
C LYS A 81 14.72 12.66 10.75
N ILE A 82 13.56 13.07 10.23
CA ILE A 82 13.44 14.17 9.26
C ILE A 82 13.98 15.47 9.85
N THR A 83 13.58 15.81 11.07
CA THR A 83 14.07 17.01 11.77
C THR A 83 15.60 16.97 11.97
N ALA A 84 16.13 15.81 12.37
CA ALA A 84 17.58 15.63 12.55
C ALA A 84 18.37 15.74 11.22
N ALA A 85 17.74 15.37 10.11
CA ALA A 85 18.31 15.53 8.77
C ALA A 85 18.14 16.94 8.18
N GLY A 86 17.45 17.86 8.89
CA GLY A 86 17.19 19.24 8.43
C GLY A 86 16.03 19.35 7.45
N GLY A 87 15.20 18.33 7.32
CA GLY A 87 13.97 18.32 6.50
C GLY A 87 12.78 18.94 7.20
N ASP A 88 11.64 18.99 6.51
CA ASP A 88 10.38 19.53 7.02
C ASP A 88 9.43 18.40 7.47
N PRO A 89 9.37 18.08 8.78
CA PRO A 89 8.52 17.02 9.28
C PRO A 89 7.01 17.28 9.12
N PHE A 90 6.60 18.51 8.78
CA PHE A 90 5.20 18.83 8.52
C PHE A 90 4.79 18.51 7.09
N ARG A 91 5.75 18.28 6.18
CA ARG A 91 5.51 17.91 4.79
C ARG A 91 6.00 16.52 4.44
N GLU A 92 7.06 16.03 5.10
CA GLU A 92 7.74 14.79 4.71
C GLU A 92 7.21 13.53 5.44
N THR A 93 6.29 13.69 6.38
CA THR A 93 5.53 12.57 6.98
C THR A 93 4.14 13.02 7.41
N LEU A 94 3.24 12.05 7.63
CA LEU A 94 1.92 12.32 8.19
C LEU A 94 2.02 12.88 9.61
N ASN A 95 1.17 13.85 9.92
CA ASN A 95 1.10 14.49 11.23
C ASN A 95 -0.29 14.30 11.80
N LEU A 96 -0.41 13.46 12.83
CA LEU A 96 -1.64 13.26 13.56
C LEU A 96 -2.07 14.52 14.31
N ILE A 97 -3.35 14.84 14.24
CA ILE A 97 -3.99 15.85 15.09
C ILE A 97 -4.67 15.10 16.23
N PRO A 98 -4.31 15.34 17.49
CA PRO A 98 -4.93 14.68 18.63
C PRO A 98 -6.38 15.13 18.82
N THR A 99 -7.13 14.38 19.58
CA THR A 99 -8.40 14.86 20.14
C THR A 99 -8.17 15.93 21.18
N THR A 100 -9.22 16.62 21.59
CA THR A 100 -9.17 17.60 22.70
C THR A 100 -8.73 16.99 24.04
N ASP A 101 -8.84 15.67 24.18
CA ASP A 101 -8.41 14.86 25.34
C ASP A 101 -7.05 14.17 25.12
N ASP A 102 -6.28 14.64 24.12
CA ASP A 102 -4.91 14.15 23.82
C ASP A 102 -4.83 12.69 23.31
N ALA A 103 -5.93 12.15 22.77
CA ALA A 103 -5.95 10.82 22.13
C ALA A 103 -5.70 10.91 20.61
N TRP A 104 -5.23 9.82 20.00
CA TRP A 104 -4.97 9.76 18.56
C TRP A 104 -6.18 9.42 17.69
N PHE A 105 -7.30 9.07 18.31
CA PHE A 105 -8.56 8.78 17.63
C PHE A 105 -9.73 9.13 18.54
N PHE A 106 -10.88 9.36 17.94
CA PHE A 106 -12.16 9.58 18.60
C PHE A 106 -13.11 8.43 18.24
N VAL A 107 -13.90 7.99 19.22
CA VAL A 107 -14.97 7.00 18.99
C VAL A 107 -16.31 7.71 19.14
N ASP A 108 -17.10 7.73 18.07
CA ASP A 108 -18.40 8.37 18.09
C ASP A 108 -19.49 7.53 18.80
N GLU A 109 -20.69 8.07 18.91
CA GLU A 109 -21.82 7.40 19.58
C GLU A 109 -22.27 6.11 18.87
N ARG A 110 -21.90 5.94 17.59
CA ARG A 110 -22.17 4.73 16.80
C ARG A 110 -21.07 3.67 16.96
N GLY A 111 -20.01 4.00 17.71
CA GLY A 111 -18.84 3.16 17.89
C GLY A 111 -17.87 3.19 16.70
N GLU A 112 -18.01 4.17 15.78
CA GLU A 112 -17.09 4.34 14.66
C GLU A 112 -15.86 5.14 15.09
N PHE A 113 -14.70 4.78 14.52
CA PHE A 113 -13.42 5.37 14.87
C PHE A 113 -13.04 6.46 13.87
N TRP A 114 -12.61 7.61 14.40
CA TRP A 114 -12.21 8.78 13.64
C TRP A 114 -10.80 9.19 13.99
N ARG A 115 -10.05 9.65 13.00
CA ARG A 115 -8.70 10.19 13.15
C ARG A 115 -8.53 11.45 12.33
N ALA A 116 -7.54 12.27 12.66
CA ALA A 116 -7.27 13.50 11.92
C ALA A 116 -5.76 13.69 11.65
N PHE A 117 -5.47 14.33 10.51
CA PHE A 117 -4.12 14.66 10.07
C PHE A 117 -4.03 16.11 9.60
N LEU A 118 -2.85 16.69 9.71
CA LEU A 118 -2.57 17.93 8.99
C LEU A 118 -2.58 17.68 7.48
N PHE A 119 -3.13 18.62 6.74
CA PHE A 119 -3.13 18.58 5.28
C PHE A 119 -1.76 19.00 4.74
N ILE A 120 -1.19 18.22 3.84
CA ILE A 120 0.05 18.55 3.14
C ILE A 120 -0.30 19.33 1.88
N SER A 121 0.09 20.62 1.84
CA SER A 121 -0.19 21.53 0.72
C SER A 121 0.92 21.49 -0.33
N ASP A 122 0.62 21.99 -1.54
CA ASP A 122 1.54 22.08 -2.67
C ASP A 122 2.18 20.71 -3.01
N ALA A 123 1.37 19.64 -2.93
CA ALA A 123 1.73 18.29 -3.30
C ALA A 123 0.51 17.53 -3.78
N SER A 124 0.69 16.66 -4.77
CA SER A 124 -0.36 15.91 -5.45
C SER A 124 -0.07 14.40 -5.45
N CYS A 125 -1.13 13.58 -5.44
CA CYS A 125 -1.05 12.15 -5.69
C CYS A 125 -1.49 11.83 -7.11
N TYR A 126 -0.97 10.74 -7.68
CA TYR A 126 -1.26 10.31 -9.05
C TYR A 126 -1.79 8.89 -9.03
N ASP A 127 -2.84 8.61 -9.82
CA ASP A 127 -3.47 7.28 -9.89
C ASP A 127 -2.80 6.36 -10.93
N ALA A 128 -1.99 6.90 -11.84
CA ALA A 128 -1.32 6.14 -12.89
C ALA A 128 0.08 6.69 -13.17
N VAL A 129 0.99 5.80 -13.56
CA VAL A 129 2.33 6.16 -14.00
C VAL A 129 2.23 6.75 -15.40
N THR A 130 2.49 8.06 -15.52
CA THR A 130 2.44 8.78 -16.80
C THR A 130 3.81 8.96 -17.43
N ASP A 131 4.88 8.80 -16.63
CA ASP A 131 6.26 9.06 -17.06
C ASP A 131 7.24 8.28 -16.15
N PRO A 132 8.34 7.74 -16.71
CA PRO A 132 9.35 7.02 -15.94
C PRO A 132 9.97 7.84 -14.79
N LYS A 133 10.08 9.16 -14.92
CA LYS A 133 10.62 10.02 -13.86
C LYS A 133 9.68 10.00 -12.63
N LEU A 134 8.37 10.09 -12.83
CA LEU A 134 7.40 10.00 -11.75
C LEU A 134 7.53 8.66 -11.02
N PHE A 135 7.76 7.57 -11.75
CA PHE A 135 7.90 6.26 -11.14
C PHE A 135 9.25 6.07 -10.44
N TYR A 136 10.31 6.73 -10.92
CA TYR A 136 11.57 6.85 -10.18
C TYR A 136 11.36 7.55 -8.84
N GLU A 137 10.68 8.69 -8.81
CA GLU A 137 10.42 9.45 -7.60
C GLU A 137 9.55 8.68 -6.60
N THR A 138 8.59 7.90 -7.11
CA THR A 138 7.80 6.98 -6.30
C THR A 138 8.69 5.93 -5.63
N GLY A 139 9.55 5.28 -6.40
CA GLY A 139 10.54 4.33 -5.88
C GLY A 139 11.47 4.97 -4.85
N ASN A 140 11.99 6.16 -5.15
CA ASN A 140 12.87 6.90 -4.25
C ASN A 140 12.17 7.25 -2.92
N ALA A 141 10.92 7.66 -2.96
CA ALA A 141 10.14 7.98 -1.74
C ALA A 141 9.92 6.73 -0.87
N PHE A 142 9.51 5.58 -1.45
CA PHE A 142 9.38 4.33 -0.69
C PHE A 142 10.74 3.82 -0.21
N GLY A 143 11.80 3.93 -1.01
CA GLY A 143 13.14 3.58 -0.59
C GLY A 143 13.62 4.42 0.60
N ARG A 144 13.42 5.75 0.56
CA ARG A 144 13.72 6.65 1.70
C ARG A 144 12.91 6.30 2.94
N PHE A 145 11.66 5.94 2.77
CA PHE A 145 10.80 5.46 3.86
C PHE A 145 11.40 4.22 4.52
N GLN A 146 11.80 3.21 3.74
CA GLN A 146 12.48 2.02 4.23
C GLN A 146 13.82 2.37 4.94
N GLN A 147 14.60 3.26 4.37
CA GLN A 147 15.89 3.69 4.94
C GLN A 147 15.69 4.42 6.27
N MET A 148 14.76 5.36 6.34
CA MET A 148 14.48 6.09 7.58
C MET A 148 13.98 5.20 8.70
N LEU A 149 13.30 4.10 8.38
CA LEU A 149 12.78 3.12 9.35
C LEU A 149 13.71 1.93 9.56
N SER A 150 14.92 1.90 8.97
CA SER A 150 15.83 0.76 9.02
C SER A 150 16.29 0.39 10.44
N ASP A 151 16.34 1.35 11.34
CA ASP A 151 16.70 1.19 12.77
C ASP A 151 15.46 1.29 13.71
N PHE A 152 14.25 1.33 13.14
CA PHE A 152 13.02 1.24 13.93
C PHE A 152 12.84 -0.21 14.42
N PRO A 153 12.49 -0.45 15.71
CA PRO A 153 12.25 -1.79 16.23
C PRO A 153 10.92 -2.37 15.68
N SER A 154 10.96 -2.94 14.48
CA SER A 154 9.77 -3.44 13.78
C SER A 154 8.91 -4.38 14.63
N ALA A 155 9.51 -5.18 15.51
CA ALA A 155 8.82 -6.06 16.45
C ALA A 155 7.94 -5.32 17.49
N SER A 156 8.05 -3.99 17.61
CA SER A 156 7.18 -3.20 18.48
C SER A 156 5.84 -2.85 17.85
N LEU A 157 5.68 -3.07 16.55
CA LEU A 157 4.43 -2.85 15.84
C LEU A 157 3.53 -4.07 15.93
N PHE A 158 2.23 -3.81 15.94
CA PHE A 158 1.20 -4.84 15.84
C PHE A 158 1.04 -5.30 14.39
N GLU A 159 0.82 -6.58 14.20
CA GLU A 159 0.37 -7.14 12.93
C GLU A 159 -1.13 -6.92 12.81
N THR A 160 -1.52 -5.77 12.26
CA THR A 160 -2.94 -5.33 12.22
C THR A 160 -3.81 -6.13 11.27
N ILE A 161 -3.19 -6.77 10.28
CA ILE A 161 -3.81 -7.73 9.37
C ILE A 161 -2.94 -8.99 9.41
N PRO A 162 -3.30 -9.99 10.22
CA PRO A 162 -2.51 -11.22 10.33
C PRO A 162 -2.31 -11.90 8.98
N ASP A 163 -1.10 -12.38 8.74
CA ASP A 163 -0.73 -13.10 7.51
C ASP A 163 -1.03 -12.33 6.22
N PHE A 164 -0.88 -11.00 6.23
CA PHE A 164 -1.31 -10.16 5.12
C PHE A 164 -0.66 -10.58 3.79
N HIS A 165 0.66 -10.73 3.77
CA HIS A 165 1.44 -11.20 2.61
C HIS A 165 2.04 -12.59 2.86
N ASN A 166 1.24 -13.52 3.38
CA ASN A 166 1.62 -14.91 3.51
C ASN A 166 1.13 -15.69 2.28
N THR A 167 1.88 -15.66 1.19
CA THR A 167 1.50 -16.28 -0.08
C THR A 167 1.18 -17.77 0.05
N PRO A 168 1.90 -18.61 0.84
CA PRO A 168 1.50 -20.00 1.12
C PRO A 168 0.08 -20.13 1.68
N LEU A 169 -0.30 -19.29 2.63
CA LEU A 169 -1.66 -19.32 3.20
C LEU A 169 -2.72 -18.85 2.20
N ARG A 170 -2.39 -17.86 1.36
CA ARG A 170 -3.29 -17.44 0.26
C ARG A 170 -3.52 -18.55 -0.73
N TYR A 171 -2.46 -19.30 -1.06
CA TYR A 171 -2.58 -20.49 -1.93
C TYR A 171 -3.43 -21.58 -1.29
N GLN A 172 -3.26 -21.87 -0.01
CA GLN A 172 -4.12 -22.80 0.71
C GLN A 172 -5.59 -22.37 0.69
N ALA A 173 -5.85 -21.07 0.86
CA ALA A 173 -7.20 -20.53 0.76
C ALA A 173 -7.81 -20.70 -0.64
N LEU A 174 -7.02 -20.57 -1.72
CA LEU A 174 -7.46 -20.89 -3.07
C LEU A 174 -7.85 -22.35 -3.22
N LEU A 175 -7.02 -23.29 -2.72
CA LEU A 175 -7.34 -24.72 -2.78
C LEU A 175 -8.63 -25.05 -2.01
N GLN A 176 -8.84 -24.42 -0.86
CA GLN A 176 -10.08 -24.56 -0.08
C GLN A 176 -11.29 -23.98 -0.85
N ALA A 177 -11.13 -22.80 -1.48
CA ALA A 177 -12.18 -22.20 -2.30
C ALA A 177 -12.55 -23.11 -3.50
N ALA A 178 -11.55 -23.70 -4.15
CA ALA A 178 -11.76 -24.67 -5.23
C ALA A 178 -12.47 -25.94 -4.77
N GLN A 179 -12.12 -26.45 -3.59
CA GLN A 179 -12.80 -27.61 -3.01
C GLN A 179 -14.24 -27.30 -2.62
N ALA A 180 -14.50 -26.12 -2.10
CA ALA A 180 -15.84 -25.70 -1.66
C ALA A 180 -16.75 -25.38 -2.86
N ASP A 181 -16.24 -24.69 -3.85
CA ASP A 181 -16.90 -24.24 -5.10
C ASP A 181 -18.41 -23.96 -4.94
N PRO A 182 -18.83 -23.08 -4.04
CA PRO A 182 -20.24 -22.89 -3.70
C PRO A 182 -21.10 -22.36 -4.86
N LYS A 183 -20.45 -21.89 -5.92
CA LYS A 183 -21.11 -21.37 -7.14
C LYS A 183 -20.96 -22.27 -8.36
N GLY A 184 -20.26 -23.41 -8.25
CA GLY A 184 -20.02 -24.32 -9.36
C GLY A 184 -19.17 -23.70 -10.48
N ARG A 185 -18.26 -22.77 -10.14
CA ARG A 185 -17.43 -22.00 -11.08
C ARG A 185 -16.09 -22.67 -11.40
N LEU A 186 -15.64 -23.65 -10.60
CA LEU A 186 -14.34 -24.31 -10.76
C LEU A 186 -14.15 -24.90 -12.17
N LYS A 187 -15.21 -25.49 -12.75
CA LYS A 187 -15.19 -26.04 -14.10
C LYS A 187 -14.86 -25.05 -15.21
N ASN A 188 -14.95 -23.74 -14.94
CA ASN A 188 -14.72 -22.66 -15.91
C ASN A 188 -13.31 -22.08 -15.82
N VAL A 189 -12.48 -22.53 -14.86
CA VAL A 189 -11.17 -21.95 -14.52
C VAL A 189 -10.08 -23.03 -14.38
N SER A 190 -10.16 -24.08 -15.22
CA SER A 190 -9.20 -25.19 -15.18
C SER A 190 -7.78 -24.75 -15.53
N ASP A 191 -7.63 -23.84 -16.48
CA ASP A 191 -6.33 -23.38 -16.96
C ASP A 191 -5.71 -22.42 -15.93
N GLU A 192 -6.52 -21.52 -15.36
CA GLU A 192 -6.12 -20.63 -14.29
C GLU A 192 -5.68 -21.41 -13.03
N MET A 193 -6.45 -22.43 -12.65
CA MET A 193 -6.06 -23.32 -11.55
C MET A 193 -4.76 -24.08 -11.84
N ALA A 194 -4.57 -24.60 -13.05
CA ALA A 194 -3.33 -25.27 -13.44
C ALA A 194 -2.13 -24.33 -13.32
N PHE A 195 -2.27 -23.08 -13.78
CA PHE A 195 -1.21 -22.07 -13.65
C PHE A 195 -0.77 -21.90 -12.19
N PHE A 196 -1.69 -21.71 -11.25
CA PHE A 196 -1.31 -21.55 -9.84
C PHE A 196 -0.79 -22.83 -9.19
N LEU A 197 -1.22 -23.98 -9.64
CA LEU A 197 -0.65 -25.27 -9.19
C LEU A 197 0.81 -25.44 -9.63
N ASP A 198 1.13 -25.05 -10.87
CA ASP A 198 2.48 -25.12 -11.42
C ASP A 198 3.48 -24.20 -10.72
N HIS A 199 3.00 -23.12 -10.08
CA HIS A 199 3.83 -22.17 -9.33
C HIS A 199 3.93 -22.46 -7.82
N ALA A 200 3.47 -23.63 -7.37
CA ALA A 200 3.41 -23.99 -5.95
C ALA A 200 4.77 -23.90 -5.22
N ASP A 201 5.88 -24.16 -5.89
CA ASP A 201 7.23 -24.12 -5.33
C ASP A 201 7.71 -22.67 -4.99
N ASP A 202 7.19 -21.69 -5.70
CA ASP A 202 7.57 -20.26 -5.51
C ASP A 202 6.98 -19.69 -4.21
N TYR A 203 5.76 -20.06 -3.86
CA TYR A 203 5.01 -19.41 -2.78
C TYR A 203 5.71 -19.42 -1.43
N GLY A 204 6.48 -20.48 -1.15
CA GLY A 204 7.19 -20.63 0.11
C GLY A 204 8.57 -19.98 0.17
N VAL A 205 9.08 -19.39 -0.91
CA VAL A 205 10.47 -18.89 -0.96
C VAL A 205 10.71 -17.79 0.06
N ALA A 206 9.88 -16.76 0.07
CA ALA A 206 10.03 -15.62 0.98
C ALA A 206 9.90 -16.05 2.45
N GLU A 207 8.95 -16.92 2.78
CA GLU A 207 8.74 -17.42 4.14
C GLU A 207 9.91 -18.28 4.63
N ARG A 208 10.50 -19.12 3.75
CA ARG A 208 11.73 -19.88 4.09
C ARG A 208 12.91 -18.95 4.37
N MET A 209 13.13 -17.94 3.54
CA MET A 209 14.22 -16.98 3.72
C MET A 209 14.00 -16.07 4.95
N LYS A 210 12.74 -15.75 5.27
CA LYS A 210 12.39 -15.09 6.53
C LYS A 210 12.71 -15.96 7.73
N ALA A 211 12.34 -17.23 7.69
CA ALA A 211 12.61 -18.19 8.78
C ALA A 211 14.10 -18.48 8.97
N SER A 212 14.91 -18.47 7.92
CA SER A 212 16.37 -18.60 8.00
C SER A 212 17.07 -17.31 8.45
N GLY A 213 16.38 -16.17 8.47
CA GLY A 213 16.95 -14.85 8.77
C GLY A 213 17.67 -14.17 7.61
N GLU A 214 17.63 -14.74 6.40
CA GLU A 214 18.20 -14.12 5.20
C GLU A 214 17.43 -12.88 4.77
N LEU A 215 16.09 -12.90 4.91
CA LEU A 215 15.22 -11.76 4.75
C LEU A 215 14.76 -11.25 6.13
N PRO A 216 15.28 -10.12 6.61
CA PRO A 216 14.89 -9.57 7.90
C PRO A 216 13.49 -8.95 7.85
N LEU A 217 12.76 -9.01 8.96
CA LEU A 217 11.55 -8.21 9.14
C LEU A 217 11.90 -6.74 9.27
N ARG A 218 11.23 -5.92 8.49
CA ARG A 218 11.31 -4.45 8.52
C ARG A 218 9.95 -3.84 8.83
N VAL A 219 9.89 -2.55 8.99
CA VAL A 219 8.62 -1.82 8.89
C VAL A 219 8.28 -1.70 7.40
N THR A 220 7.17 -2.25 7.00
CA THR A 220 6.69 -2.21 5.60
C THR A 220 5.37 -1.47 5.49
N HIS A 221 5.15 -0.83 4.35
CA HIS A 221 3.91 -0.12 4.05
C HIS A 221 2.78 -1.09 3.67
N ASN A 222 3.13 -2.12 2.89
CA ASN A 222 2.25 -3.22 2.42
C ASN A 222 1.09 -2.81 1.49
N ASP A 223 1.06 -1.58 1.01
CA ASP A 223 0.15 -1.08 -0.04
C ASP A 223 0.86 0.06 -0.80
N THR A 224 1.93 -0.29 -1.51
CA THR A 224 2.88 0.67 -2.11
C THR A 224 2.46 1.15 -3.49
N LYS A 225 1.22 1.57 -3.63
CA LYS A 225 0.70 2.17 -4.87
C LYS A 225 1.21 3.59 -5.07
N LEU A 226 1.29 4.01 -6.34
CA LEU A 226 1.70 5.36 -6.72
C LEU A 226 0.88 6.45 -5.99
N ASN A 227 -0.42 6.27 -5.83
CA ASN A 227 -1.29 7.24 -5.17
C ASN A 227 -1.10 7.33 -3.65
N ASN A 228 -0.24 6.49 -3.07
CA ASN A 228 0.19 6.58 -1.67
C ASN A 228 1.50 7.37 -1.48
N ILE A 229 1.95 8.05 -2.55
CA ILE A 229 3.04 9.03 -2.49
C ILE A 229 2.52 10.41 -2.87
N MET A 230 2.86 11.40 -2.04
CA MET A 230 2.68 12.79 -2.39
C MET A 230 3.92 13.30 -3.12
N ILE A 231 3.71 13.84 -4.31
CA ILE A 231 4.73 14.44 -5.16
C ILE A 231 4.64 15.96 -5.00
N ASP A 232 5.76 16.62 -4.71
CA ASP A 232 5.82 18.08 -4.61
C ASP A 232 5.52 18.72 -5.96
N ASP A 233 4.55 19.63 -5.98
CA ASP A 233 4.06 20.26 -7.22
C ASP A 233 5.11 21.16 -7.92
N LYS A 234 6.17 21.56 -7.20
CA LYS A 234 7.21 22.44 -7.75
C LYS A 234 8.44 21.68 -8.23
N THR A 235 8.88 20.71 -7.44
CA THR A 235 10.13 19.95 -7.74
C THR A 235 9.86 18.67 -8.50
N GLY A 236 8.66 18.10 -8.37
CA GLY A 236 8.29 16.79 -8.90
C GLY A 236 8.90 15.63 -8.11
N GLU A 237 9.44 15.89 -6.93
CA GLU A 237 10.03 14.87 -6.05
C GLU A 237 8.98 14.24 -5.14
N GLY A 238 9.15 12.94 -4.81
CA GLY A 238 8.35 12.26 -3.82
C GLY A 238 8.70 12.74 -2.41
N ILE A 239 7.73 13.33 -1.69
CA ILE A 239 7.99 13.97 -0.40
C ILE A 239 7.40 13.24 0.79
N CYS A 240 6.24 12.60 0.66
CA CYS A 240 5.57 11.97 1.79
C CYS A 240 4.88 10.68 1.39
N VAL A 241 5.10 9.63 2.17
CA VAL A 241 4.33 8.39 2.10
C VAL A 241 3.07 8.56 2.94
N ILE A 242 1.92 8.29 2.36
CA ILE A 242 0.60 8.41 3.01
C ILE A 242 -0.12 7.05 3.05
N ASP A 243 -1.29 7.02 3.66
CA ASP A 243 -2.13 5.81 3.82
C ASP A 243 -1.40 4.67 4.57
N LEU A 244 -0.98 4.99 5.81
CA LEU A 244 -0.23 4.07 6.67
C LEU A 244 -1.12 3.00 7.36
N ASP A 245 -2.28 2.67 6.82
CA ASP A 245 -3.24 1.75 7.45
C ASP A 245 -2.74 0.31 7.48
N THR A 246 -1.85 -0.04 6.60
CA THR A 246 -1.24 -1.37 6.50
C THR A 246 0.19 -1.42 7.03
N ILE A 247 0.61 -0.38 7.77
CA ILE A 247 1.97 -0.34 8.30
C ILE A 247 2.15 -1.35 9.44
N MET A 248 3.02 -2.32 9.22
CA MET A 248 3.29 -3.42 10.16
C MET A 248 4.62 -4.09 9.82
N PRO A 249 5.10 -5.06 10.63
CA PRO A 249 6.30 -5.83 10.27
C PRO A 249 6.08 -6.64 8.99
N GLY A 250 7.02 -6.59 8.05
CA GLY A 250 6.94 -7.33 6.79
C GLY A 250 8.31 -7.44 6.10
N LEU A 251 8.31 -7.88 4.85
CA LEU A 251 9.49 -8.00 4.02
C LEU A 251 9.56 -6.86 2.99
N SER A 252 10.70 -6.20 2.90
CA SER A 252 10.92 -5.08 1.96
C SER A 252 10.64 -5.43 0.50
N ILE A 253 10.83 -6.70 0.13
CA ILE A 253 10.57 -7.21 -1.22
C ILE A 253 9.08 -7.14 -1.60
N PHE A 254 8.17 -7.16 -0.62
CA PHE A 254 6.73 -7.03 -0.88
C PHE A 254 6.34 -5.57 -1.18
N ASP A 255 6.92 -4.60 -0.46
CA ASP A 255 6.75 -3.18 -0.79
C ASP A 255 7.23 -2.86 -2.22
N PHE A 256 8.44 -3.35 -2.57
CA PHE A 256 8.92 -3.24 -3.94
C PHE A 256 7.98 -3.93 -4.93
N GLY A 257 7.58 -5.15 -4.63
CA GLY A 257 6.80 -6.00 -5.53
C GLY A 257 5.41 -5.45 -5.84
N ASP A 258 4.71 -4.92 -4.84
CA ASP A 258 3.37 -4.35 -5.04
C ASP A 258 3.41 -3.11 -5.93
N SER A 259 4.43 -2.24 -5.75
CA SER A 259 4.64 -1.10 -6.65
C SER A 259 4.90 -1.52 -8.10
N ILE A 260 5.69 -2.58 -8.32
CA ILE A 260 5.98 -3.08 -9.67
C ILE A 260 4.72 -3.69 -10.29
N ARG A 261 4.00 -4.54 -9.56
CA ARG A 261 2.75 -5.15 -9.99
C ARG A 261 1.76 -4.12 -10.52
N PHE A 262 1.61 -3.02 -9.79
CA PHE A 262 0.66 -1.98 -10.11
C PHE A 262 1.20 -0.98 -11.15
N GLY A 263 2.43 -0.48 -10.97
CA GLY A 263 2.93 0.67 -11.71
C GLY A 263 3.77 0.33 -12.95
N ALA A 264 4.33 -0.88 -13.05
CA ALA A 264 5.09 -1.32 -14.23
C ALA A 264 4.29 -2.20 -15.20
N ASN A 265 3.02 -2.47 -14.90
CA ASN A 265 2.10 -3.12 -15.83
C ASN A 265 1.67 -2.13 -16.92
N THR A 266 1.66 -2.57 -18.18
CA THR A 266 1.25 -1.74 -19.33
C THR A 266 -0.26 -1.61 -19.46
N ALA A 267 -1.04 -2.39 -18.73
CA ALA A 267 -2.50 -2.42 -18.78
C ALA A 267 -3.14 -2.17 -17.41
N ALA A 268 -4.42 -1.85 -17.39
CA ALA A 268 -5.21 -1.76 -16.16
C ALA A 268 -5.34 -3.14 -15.50
N GLU A 269 -5.56 -3.17 -14.18
CA GLU A 269 -5.73 -4.41 -13.42
C GLU A 269 -6.92 -5.25 -13.91
N ASP A 270 -7.93 -4.61 -14.52
CA ASP A 270 -9.14 -5.23 -15.06
C ASP A 270 -9.23 -5.16 -16.61
N GLU A 271 -8.07 -5.12 -17.29
CA GLU A 271 -8.00 -5.19 -18.76
C GLU A 271 -8.54 -6.54 -19.25
N GLN A 272 -9.54 -6.50 -20.12
CA GLN A 272 -10.15 -7.71 -20.68
C GLN A 272 -9.31 -8.36 -21.77
N ASP A 273 -8.52 -7.57 -22.49
CA ASP A 273 -7.60 -8.04 -23.53
C ASP A 273 -6.21 -8.29 -22.91
N VAL A 274 -5.98 -9.50 -22.43
CA VAL A 274 -4.72 -9.90 -21.79
C VAL A 274 -3.49 -9.75 -22.69
N SER A 275 -3.65 -9.63 -24.01
CA SER A 275 -2.52 -9.40 -24.93
C SER A 275 -1.88 -8.00 -24.75
N LYS A 276 -2.55 -7.10 -24.06
CA LYS A 276 -2.02 -5.76 -23.71
C LYS A 276 -1.25 -5.75 -22.40
N VAL A 277 -1.35 -6.81 -21.61
CA VAL A 277 -0.69 -6.94 -20.31
C VAL A 277 0.75 -7.33 -20.51
N SER A 278 1.67 -6.50 -20.03
CA SER A 278 3.11 -6.74 -20.11
C SER A 278 3.84 -5.98 -19.02
N LEU A 279 4.95 -6.51 -18.52
CA LEU A 279 5.88 -5.77 -17.69
C LEU A 279 6.68 -4.78 -18.54
N SER A 280 6.56 -3.50 -18.26
CA SER A 280 7.39 -2.47 -18.84
C SER A 280 8.79 -2.47 -18.21
N LEU A 281 9.78 -3.04 -18.87
CA LEU A 281 11.16 -3.02 -18.38
C LEU A 281 11.70 -1.58 -18.15
N PRO A 282 11.38 -0.57 -18.98
CA PRO A 282 11.80 0.81 -18.69
C PRO A 282 11.21 1.34 -17.38
N LEU A 283 9.94 1.03 -17.05
CA LEU A 283 9.33 1.42 -15.78
C LEU A 283 9.91 0.61 -14.61
N PHE A 284 10.08 -0.70 -14.78
CA PHE A 284 10.75 -1.55 -13.80
C PHE A 284 12.14 -1.01 -13.46
N GLU A 285 12.95 -0.68 -14.48
CA GLU A 285 14.29 -0.10 -14.28
C GLU A 285 14.24 1.25 -13.57
N SER A 286 13.31 2.12 -13.97
CA SER A 286 13.15 3.45 -13.36
C SER A 286 12.81 3.37 -11.88
N TYR A 287 11.81 2.55 -11.53
CA TYR A 287 11.43 2.32 -10.13
C TYR A 287 12.55 1.68 -9.32
N THR A 288 13.20 0.63 -9.87
CA THR A 288 14.31 -0.08 -9.21
C THR A 288 15.45 0.88 -8.85
N LYS A 289 15.83 1.75 -9.79
CA LYS A 289 16.87 2.77 -9.54
C LYS A 289 16.44 3.75 -8.46
N GLY A 290 15.20 4.24 -8.50
CA GLY A 290 14.66 5.12 -7.47
C GLY A 290 14.62 4.46 -6.09
N PHE A 291 14.08 3.25 -6.02
CA PHE A 291 13.95 2.51 -4.78
C PHE A 291 15.31 2.22 -4.11
N LEU A 292 16.28 1.72 -4.88
CA LEU A 292 17.62 1.45 -4.36
C LEU A 292 18.38 2.73 -3.98
N ALA A 293 18.22 3.82 -4.75
CA ALA A 293 18.76 5.13 -4.39
C ALA A 293 18.18 5.62 -3.06
N GLY A 294 16.86 5.52 -2.88
CA GLY A 294 16.19 5.91 -1.63
C GLY A 294 16.58 5.02 -0.45
N CYS A 295 16.74 3.72 -0.66
CA CYS A 295 17.21 2.79 0.38
C CYS A 295 18.65 3.09 0.84
N ALA A 296 19.47 3.77 0.04
CA ALA A 296 20.82 4.21 0.39
C ALA A 296 21.67 3.11 1.06
N GLY A 297 21.63 1.89 0.53
CA GLY A 297 22.38 0.74 1.05
C GLY A 297 21.86 0.13 2.36
N SER A 298 20.66 0.48 2.81
CA SER A 298 20.08 -0.11 4.03
C SER A 298 19.55 -1.53 3.86
N LEU A 299 19.31 -1.97 2.62
CA LEU A 299 18.90 -3.34 2.31
C LEU A 299 20.10 -4.30 2.35
N THR A 300 19.85 -5.53 2.79
CA THR A 300 20.82 -6.61 2.67
C THR A 300 20.98 -7.04 1.21
N ARG A 301 22.06 -7.73 0.92
CA ARG A 301 22.29 -8.30 -0.43
C ARG A 301 21.15 -9.27 -0.82
N ALA A 302 20.70 -10.11 0.10
CA ALA A 302 19.61 -11.05 -0.16
C ALA A 302 18.29 -10.32 -0.49
N GLU A 303 17.97 -9.22 0.22
CA GLU A 303 16.80 -8.41 -0.10
C GLU A 303 16.87 -7.84 -1.52
N VAL A 304 18.03 -7.30 -1.92
CA VAL A 304 18.23 -6.75 -3.26
C VAL A 304 18.11 -7.83 -4.34
N GLU A 305 18.77 -8.98 -4.16
CA GLU A 305 18.70 -10.09 -5.11
C GLU A 305 17.28 -10.67 -5.24
N MET A 306 16.43 -10.52 -4.19
CA MET A 306 15.05 -11.01 -4.17
C MET A 306 14.01 -10.00 -4.69
N LEU A 307 14.38 -8.79 -5.11
CA LEU A 307 13.43 -7.80 -5.63
C LEU A 307 12.60 -8.31 -6.84
N PRO A 308 13.20 -8.99 -7.85
CA PRO A 308 12.40 -9.58 -8.93
C PRO A 308 11.39 -10.62 -8.43
N MET A 309 11.81 -11.46 -7.48
CA MET A 309 10.92 -12.45 -6.88
C MET A 309 9.81 -11.79 -6.06
N GLY A 310 10.08 -10.67 -5.39
CA GLY A 310 9.07 -9.87 -4.71
C GLY A 310 7.97 -9.41 -5.68
N ALA A 311 8.33 -8.92 -6.87
CA ALA A 311 7.38 -8.53 -7.90
C ALA A 311 6.52 -9.71 -8.38
N LYS A 312 7.15 -10.87 -8.64
CA LYS A 312 6.46 -12.09 -9.03
C LYS A 312 5.50 -12.58 -7.94
N LEU A 313 5.97 -12.65 -6.68
CA LEU A 313 5.16 -13.13 -5.56
C LEU A 313 3.95 -12.23 -5.29
N MET A 314 4.10 -10.92 -5.32
CA MET A 314 2.97 -9.99 -5.12
C MET A 314 1.94 -10.11 -6.24
N THR A 315 2.38 -10.36 -7.48
CA THR A 315 1.49 -10.57 -8.62
C THR A 315 0.76 -11.91 -8.49
N LEU A 316 1.47 -13.00 -8.17
CA LEU A 316 0.87 -14.32 -7.92
C LEU A 316 -0.14 -14.25 -6.76
N GLU A 317 0.22 -13.63 -5.64
CA GLU A 317 -0.66 -13.52 -4.48
C GLU A 317 -1.95 -12.77 -4.80
N CYS A 318 -1.85 -11.68 -5.57
CA CYS A 318 -3.02 -10.92 -5.99
C CYS A 318 -3.94 -11.75 -6.89
N GLY A 319 -3.37 -12.48 -7.87
CA GLY A 319 -4.12 -13.41 -8.73
C GLY A 319 -4.80 -14.53 -7.94
N ILE A 320 -4.08 -15.18 -7.02
CA ILE A 320 -4.63 -16.17 -6.09
C ILE A 320 -5.85 -15.63 -5.34
N ARG A 321 -5.76 -14.41 -4.81
CA ARG A 321 -6.85 -13.79 -4.05
C ARG A 321 -8.06 -13.47 -4.92
N PHE A 322 -7.87 -13.00 -6.15
CA PHE A 322 -8.96 -12.77 -7.10
C PHE A 322 -9.66 -14.08 -7.50
N LEU A 323 -8.89 -15.13 -7.79
CA LEU A 323 -9.47 -16.42 -8.17
C LEU A 323 -10.21 -17.06 -7.00
N ALA A 324 -9.65 -17.01 -5.80
CA ALA A 324 -10.31 -17.54 -4.60
C ALA A 324 -11.65 -16.82 -4.34
N ASP A 325 -11.68 -15.48 -4.44
CA ASP A 325 -12.91 -14.71 -4.25
C ASP A 325 -13.93 -14.98 -5.37
N TYR A 326 -13.48 -15.12 -6.62
CA TYR A 326 -14.36 -15.53 -7.73
C TYR A 326 -15.03 -16.88 -7.44
N LEU A 327 -14.27 -17.89 -7.02
CA LEU A 327 -14.81 -19.21 -6.67
C LEU A 327 -15.80 -19.13 -5.49
N MET A 328 -15.53 -18.30 -4.50
CA MET A 328 -16.40 -18.08 -3.33
C MET A 328 -17.63 -17.22 -3.64
N GLY A 329 -17.71 -16.59 -4.82
CA GLY A 329 -18.89 -15.85 -5.29
C GLY A 329 -18.78 -14.34 -5.14
N ASP A 330 -17.58 -13.79 -5.27
CA ASP A 330 -17.28 -12.36 -5.29
C ASP A 330 -17.73 -11.65 -3.99
N THR A 331 -17.26 -12.13 -2.86
CA THR A 331 -17.70 -11.68 -1.53
C THR A 331 -16.75 -10.69 -0.87
N TYR A 332 -15.49 -10.68 -1.27
CA TYR A 332 -14.44 -9.86 -0.68
C TYR A 332 -14.18 -8.58 -1.49
N PHE A 333 -13.86 -8.72 -2.77
CA PHE A 333 -13.59 -7.57 -3.63
C PHE A 333 -14.87 -6.96 -4.20
N LYS A 334 -14.90 -5.63 -4.33
CA LYS A 334 -15.97 -4.96 -5.06
C LYS A 334 -15.87 -5.30 -6.55
N THR A 335 -16.96 -5.79 -7.12
CA THR A 335 -17.06 -6.11 -8.55
C THR A 335 -18.02 -5.15 -9.25
N ALA A 336 -17.66 -4.68 -10.45
CA ALA A 336 -18.50 -3.84 -11.26
C ALA A 336 -19.42 -4.64 -12.19
N TYR A 337 -19.05 -5.90 -12.50
CA TYR A 337 -19.79 -6.80 -13.38
C TYR A 337 -19.49 -8.27 -12.98
N PRO A 338 -20.30 -9.23 -13.44
CA PRO A 338 -19.98 -10.65 -13.30
C PRO A 338 -18.61 -10.95 -13.92
N GLU A 339 -17.83 -11.83 -13.31
CA GLU A 339 -16.50 -12.22 -13.75
C GLU A 339 -15.40 -11.15 -13.61
N HIS A 340 -15.68 -9.99 -12.99
CA HIS A 340 -14.68 -8.93 -12.81
C HIS A 340 -13.41 -9.44 -12.08
N ASN A 341 -13.57 -10.27 -11.03
CA ASN A 341 -12.43 -10.89 -10.35
C ASN A 341 -11.67 -11.89 -11.24
N LEU A 342 -12.36 -12.59 -12.13
CA LEU A 342 -11.71 -13.50 -13.09
C LEU A 342 -10.91 -12.74 -14.15
N VAL A 343 -11.43 -11.57 -14.60
CA VAL A 343 -10.68 -10.68 -15.50
C VAL A 343 -9.41 -10.17 -14.82
N ARG A 344 -9.53 -9.70 -13.57
CA ARG A 344 -8.37 -9.24 -12.78
C ARG A 344 -7.35 -10.34 -12.56
N GLU A 345 -7.80 -11.53 -12.25
CA GLU A 345 -6.94 -12.68 -12.06
C GLU A 345 -6.14 -12.99 -13.34
N ARG A 346 -6.79 -13.03 -14.52
CA ARG A 346 -6.15 -13.29 -15.81
C ARG A 346 -5.09 -12.23 -16.16
N THR A 347 -5.30 -10.99 -15.77
CA THR A 347 -4.25 -9.97 -15.93
C THR A 347 -3.03 -10.27 -15.06
N GLN A 348 -3.21 -10.81 -13.85
CA GLN A 348 -2.09 -11.22 -13.00
C GLN A 348 -1.35 -12.43 -13.61
N ILE A 349 -2.04 -13.45 -14.12
CA ILE A 349 -1.42 -14.56 -14.83
C ILE A 349 -0.57 -14.06 -16.01
N ALA A 350 -1.15 -13.22 -16.87
CA ALA A 350 -0.44 -12.68 -18.02
C ALA A 350 0.80 -11.85 -17.62
N LEU A 351 0.70 -11.09 -16.54
CA LEU A 351 1.84 -10.31 -16.03
C LEU A 351 2.94 -11.20 -15.46
N VAL A 352 2.61 -12.27 -14.74
CA VAL A 352 3.59 -13.24 -14.23
C VAL A 352 4.29 -13.94 -15.39
N ALA A 353 3.55 -14.42 -16.39
CA ALA A 353 4.11 -15.09 -17.55
C ALA A 353 5.11 -14.16 -18.30
N ASP A 354 4.77 -12.90 -18.47
CA ASP A 354 5.65 -11.91 -19.10
C ASP A 354 6.88 -11.58 -18.23
N MET A 355 6.74 -11.56 -16.89
CA MET A 355 7.88 -11.44 -15.97
C MET A 355 8.84 -12.62 -16.11
N GLU A 356 8.32 -13.83 -16.26
CA GLU A 356 9.14 -15.04 -16.45
C GLU A 356 9.91 -15.02 -17.77
N GLU A 357 9.28 -14.57 -18.85
CA GLU A 357 9.97 -14.36 -20.13
C GLU A 357 11.09 -13.33 -20.02
N LYS A 358 10.91 -12.32 -19.19
CA LYS A 358 11.87 -11.19 -18.99
C LYS A 358 12.76 -11.36 -17.76
N TRP A 359 12.74 -12.54 -17.11
CA TRP A 359 13.38 -12.74 -15.81
C TRP A 359 14.85 -12.33 -15.77
N GLY A 360 15.65 -12.80 -16.72
CA GLY A 360 17.07 -12.44 -16.80
C GLY A 360 17.33 -10.95 -16.99
N GLU A 361 16.40 -10.23 -17.66
CA GLU A 361 16.51 -8.77 -17.81
C GLU A 361 16.19 -8.06 -16.50
N MET A 362 15.17 -8.53 -15.75
CA MET A 362 14.83 -8.02 -14.42
C MET A 362 16.01 -8.17 -13.45
N GLU A 363 16.63 -9.36 -13.38
CA GLU A 363 17.81 -9.61 -12.55
C GLU A 363 19.00 -8.71 -12.94
N ASN A 364 19.26 -8.55 -14.24
CA ASN A 364 20.31 -7.69 -14.74
C ASN A 364 20.07 -6.20 -14.41
N ILE A 365 18.81 -5.74 -14.45
CA ILE A 365 18.45 -4.37 -14.07
C ILE A 365 18.74 -4.16 -12.58
N VAL A 366 18.30 -5.06 -11.72
CA VAL A 366 18.53 -4.97 -10.27
C VAL A 366 20.04 -4.99 -9.98
N ALA A 367 20.78 -5.90 -10.59
CA ALA A 367 22.23 -5.99 -10.40
C ALA A 367 22.91 -4.68 -10.81
N ARG A 368 22.63 -4.11 -11.99
CA ARG A 368 23.20 -2.84 -12.42
C ARG A 368 22.85 -1.67 -11.50
N ALA A 369 21.60 -1.61 -11.05
CA ALA A 369 21.15 -0.54 -10.16
C ALA A 369 21.83 -0.61 -8.78
N SER A 370 22.10 -1.81 -8.26
CA SER A 370 22.77 -2.00 -6.97
C SER A 370 24.25 -1.59 -6.95
N PHE A 371 24.95 -1.62 -8.10
CA PHE A 371 26.34 -1.16 -8.21
C PHE A 371 26.48 0.35 -8.34
N SER A 372 25.41 1.07 -8.52
CA SER A 372 25.42 2.52 -8.74
C SER A 372 25.29 3.32 -7.43
N HIS A 373 25.19 2.63 -6.33
CA HIS A 373 25.02 3.18 -4.97
C HIS A 373 25.94 2.46 -3.98
#